data_0da2acff3c296ea53b3af2ec60d09c7e
#
_entry.id   0da2acff3c296ea53b3af2ec60d09c7e
#
_cell.length_a   1.000
_cell.length_b   1.000
_cell.length_c   1.000
_cell.angle_alpha   90.00
_cell.angle_beta   90.00
_cell.angle_gamma   90.00
#
_symmetry.space_group_name_H-M   'P 1'
#
loop_
_entity.id
_entity.type
_entity.pdbx_description
1 polymer ?
#
loop_
_entity_poly.entity_id
_entity_poly.type
_entity_poly.pdbx_seq_one_letter_code
_entity_poly.pdbx_strand_id
1 'polypeptide(L)'
;MLKGKAKIRLLLVDDEVGYLKVLSKRLKRRNIDVIAANTGQKAIQLFRRNDFDVAVVDLKMMDMDGIDVLDVLKKMDPYIEVIILTGHGSERAAREGIEKGAFDYLTKPCGLQNLVNTINAASSKRSEMEPNDST
;
A
#
# COMPACT_ATOMS: atom_id res chain seq x y z
N MET A 1 -14.80 27.72 1.76
CA MET A 1 -13.97 27.31 2.88
C MET A 1 -13.04 26.19 2.48
N LEU A 2 -11.81 26.32 2.84
CA LEU A 2 -10.84 25.28 2.53
C LEU A 2 -10.87 24.21 3.60
N LYS A 3 -11.12 22.98 3.20
CA LYS A 3 -10.93 21.86 4.08
C LYS A 3 -9.45 21.57 4.15
N GLY A 4 -8.98 21.21 5.34
CA GLY A 4 -7.67 20.64 5.45
C GLY A 4 -7.60 19.37 4.61
N LYS A 5 -6.43 19.05 4.13
CA LYS A 5 -6.22 17.82 3.40
C LYS A 5 -6.55 16.64 4.30
N ALA A 6 -7.38 15.75 3.82
CA ALA A 6 -7.63 14.49 4.51
C ALA A 6 -6.32 13.68 4.52
N LYS A 7 -6.10 12.95 5.61
CA LYS A 7 -4.95 12.05 5.68
C LYS A 7 -5.12 10.92 4.67
N ILE A 8 -4.00 10.52 4.09
CA ILE A 8 -3.97 9.32 3.26
C ILE A 8 -4.21 8.12 4.17
N ARG A 9 -5.17 7.28 3.81
CA ARG A 9 -5.48 6.06 4.54
C ARG A 9 -4.68 4.93 3.92
N LEU A 10 -3.73 4.40 4.67
CA LEU A 10 -2.75 3.44 4.18
C LEU A 10 -2.87 2.10 4.87
N LEU A 11 -2.93 1.03 4.07
CA LEU A 11 -2.77 -0.33 4.57
C LEU A 11 -1.30 -0.72 4.38
N LEU A 12 -0.63 -1.09 5.47
CA LEU A 12 0.78 -1.50 5.42
C LEU A 12 0.88 -2.97 5.76
N VAL A 13 1.41 -3.76 4.84
CA VAL A 13 1.45 -5.23 4.97
C VAL A 13 2.88 -5.74 4.88
N ASP A 14 3.35 -6.38 5.95
CA ASP A 14 4.69 -6.94 6.01
C ASP A 14 4.74 -7.96 7.15
N ASP A 15 5.27 -9.15 6.92
CA ASP A 15 5.32 -10.17 7.96
C ASP A 15 6.47 -9.98 8.94
N GLU A 16 7.36 -9.05 8.69
CA GLU A 16 8.44 -8.69 9.59
C GLU A 16 7.90 -7.69 10.62
N VAL A 17 7.49 -8.20 11.77
CA VAL A 17 6.76 -7.42 12.77
C VAL A 17 7.54 -6.20 13.26
N GLY A 18 8.84 -6.34 13.48
CA GLY A 18 9.68 -5.22 13.94
C GLY A 18 9.72 -4.08 12.91
N TYR A 19 9.93 -4.43 11.66
CA TYR A 19 9.96 -3.48 10.56
C TYR A 19 8.60 -2.78 10.42
N LEU A 20 7.53 -3.57 10.46
CA LEU A 20 6.17 -3.07 10.35
C LEU A 20 5.87 -2.01 11.42
N LYS A 21 6.27 -2.31 12.66
CA LYS A 21 6.04 -1.42 13.79
C LYS A 21 6.78 -0.10 13.65
N VAL A 22 8.06 -0.16 13.29
CA VAL A 22 8.88 1.04 13.13
C VAL A 22 8.37 1.88 11.96
N LEU A 23 8.10 1.23 10.83
CA LEU A 23 7.64 1.95 9.65
C LEU A 23 6.27 2.59 9.87
N SER A 24 5.36 1.88 10.54
CA SER A 24 4.05 2.44 10.89
C SER A 24 4.19 3.74 11.68
N LYS A 25 5.06 3.76 12.69
CA LYS A 25 5.28 4.94 13.50
C LYS A 25 5.81 6.10 12.67
N ARG A 26 6.77 5.82 11.80
CA ARG A 26 7.40 6.85 10.98
C ARG A 26 6.40 7.45 9.99
N LEU A 27 5.58 6.61 9.39
CA LEU A 27 4.57 7.09 8.45
C LEU A 27 3.47 7.89 9.16
N LYS A 28 3.07 7.50 10.35
CA LYS A 28 2.10 8.27 11.13
C LYS A 28 2.61 9.67 11.44
N ARG A 29 3.91 9.81 11.67
CA ARG A 29 4.52 11.14 11.88
C ARG A 29 4.51 12.00 10.64
N ARG A 30 4.31 11.39 9.47
CA ARG A 30 4.18 12.12 8.20
C ARG A 30 2.73 12.37 7.83
N ASN A 31 1.85 12.31 8.80
CA ASN A 31 0.43 12.61 8.64
C ASN A 31 -0.29 11.60 7.73
N ILE A 32 0.13 10.35 7.80
CA ILE A 32 -0.51 9.23 7.10
C ILE A 32 -1.24 8.38 8.14
N ASP A 33 -2.48 8.04 7.85
CA ASP A 33 -3.28 7.19 8.71
C ASP A 33 -3.01 5.73 8.35
N VAL A 34 -2.27 5.02 9.19
CA VAL A 34 -1.75 3.69 8.88
C VAL A 34 -2.47 2.62 9.69
N ILE A 35 -2.93 1.60 8.99
CA ILE A 35 -3.37 0.36 9.62
C ILE A 35 -2.43 -0.73 9.10
N ALA A 36 -1.85 -1.49 10.04
CA ALA A 36 -0.81 -2.47 9.71
C ALA A 36 -1.35 -3.89 9.82
N ALA A 37 -0.90 -4.74 8.92
CA ALA A 37 -1.21 -6.17 8.92
C ALA A 37 0.08 -6.97 8.75
N ASN A 38 0.24 -8.01 9.54
CA ASN A 38 1.45 -8.85 9.46
C ASN A 38 1.25 -10.14 8.66
N THR A 39 0.08 -10.31 8.06
CA THR A 39 -0.18 -11.43 7.14
C THR A 39 -1.06 -10.95 6.00
N GLY A 40 -1.05 -11.69 4.90
CA GLY A 40 -1.92 -11.39 3.77
C GLY A 40 -3.39 -11.56 4.12
N GLN A 41 -3.74 -12.60 4.88
CA GLN A 41 -5.13 -12.82 5.30
C GLN A 41 -5.64 -11.67 6.16
N LYS A 42 -4.82 -11.22 7.10
CA LYS A 42 -5.20 -10.11 7.96
C LYS A 42 -5.39 -8.82 7.15
N ALA A 43 -4.51 -8.61 6.17
CA ALA A 43 -4.63 -7.46 5.27
C ALA A 43 -5.97 -7.47 4.55
N ILE A 44 -6.38 -8.61 4.03
CA ILE A 44 -7.64 -8.74 3.32
C ILE A 44 -8.83 -8.50 4.25
N GLN A 45 -8.77 -9.02 5.47
CA GLN A 45 -9.81 -8.79 6.47
C GLN A 45 -9.95 -7.31 6.82
N LEU A 46 -8.83 -6.63 7.01
CA LEU A 46 -8.83 -5.20 7.31
C LEU A 46 -9.35 -4.39 6.12
N PHE A 47 -9.01 -4.82 4.92
CA PHE A 47 -9.45 -4.14 3.70
C PHE A 47 -10.97 -4.21 3.53
N ARG A 48 -11.60 -5.28 3.98
CA ARG A 48 -13.06 -5.42 3.94
C ARG A 48 -13.78 -4.47 4.89
N ARG A 49 -13.11 -4.08 5.98
CA ARG A 49 -13.73 -3.32 7.07
C ARG A 49 -13.42 -1.84 7.04
N ASN A 50 -12.43 -1.44 6.24
CA ASN A 50 -11.96 -0.06 6.22
C ASN A 50 -11.78 0.41 4.79
N ASP A 51 -11.82 1.71 4.60
CA ASP A 51 -11.51 2.31 3.31
C ASP A 51 -10.03 2.71 3.29
N PHE A 52 -9.36 2.39 2.19
CA PHE A 52 -7.94 2.73 2.02
C PHE A 52 -7.73 3.42 0.68
N ASP A 53 -6.78 4.34 0.66
CA ASP A 53 -6.38 5.03 -0.58
C ASP A 53 -5.21 4.30 -1.23
N VAL A 54 -4.28 3.80 -0.43
CA VAL A 54 -3.05 3.16 -0.89
C VAL A 54 -2.76 1.96 0.01
N ALA A 55 -2.21 0.91 -0.58
CA ALA A 55 -1.69 -0.23 0.17
C ALA A 55 -0.21 -0.40 -0.18
N VAL A 56 0.61 -0.63 0.84
CA VAL A 56 2.03 -0.96 0.69
C VAL A 56 2.19 -2.40 1.13
N VAL A 57 2.62 -3.27 0.23
CA VAL A 57 2.59 -4.72 0.43
C VAL A 57 3.97 -5.31 0.17
N ASP A 58 4.49 -6.05 1.17
CA ASP A 58 5.71 -6.81 0.99
C ASP A 58 5.46 -7.95 0.00
N LEU A 59 6.39 -8.14 -0.92
CA LEU A 59 6.26 -9.15 -1.95
C LEU A 59 6.30 -10.57 -1.38
N LYS A 60 7.19 -10.82 -0.44
CA LYS A 60 7.38 -12.16 0.11
C LYS A 60 6.88 -12.23 1.54
N MET A 61 5.80 -12.97 1.73
CA MET A 61 5.25 -13.22 3.06
C MET A 61 5.01 -14.70 3.24
N MET A 62 4.89 -15.11 4.51
CA MET A 62 4.80 -16.56 4.84
C MET A 62 3.47 -17.17 4.41
N ASP A 63 2.36 -16.43 4.57
CA ASP A 63 1.05 -17.02 4.34
C ASP A 63 0.56 -16.88 2.90
N MET A 64 0.94 -15.82 2.21
CA MET A 64 0.58 -15.65 0.81
C MET A 64 1.52 -14.65 0.15
N ASP A 65 1.64 -14.77 -1.16
CA ASP A 65 2.48 -13.90 -1.96
C ASP A 65 1.86 -12.51 -2.04
N GLY A 66 2.71 -11.48 -2.02
CA GLY A 66 2.24 -10.10 -2.18
C GLY A 66 1.49 -9.85 -3.47
N ILE A 67 1.84 -10.59 -4.55
CA ILE A 67 1.10 -10.50 -5.82
C ILE A 67 -0.34 -11.01 -5.64
N ASP A 68 -0.53 -12.07 -4.87
CA ASP A 68 -1.88 -12.58 -4.60
C ASP A 68 -2.68 -11.58 -3.77
N VAL A 69 -2.04 -10.91 -2.82
CA VAL A 69 -2.70 -9.84 -2.06
C VAL A 69 -3.14 -8.72 -3.01
N LEU A 70 -2.23 -8.29 -3.89
CA LEU A 70 -2.53 -7.28 -4.91
C LEU A 70 -3.77 -7.66 -5.72
N ASP A 71 -3.81 -8.90 -6.22
CA ASP A 71 -4.94 -9.37 -7.03
C ASP A 71 -6.26 -9.26 -6.26
N VAL A 72 -6.27 -9.70 -5.01
CA VAL A 72 -7.47 -9.67 -4.18
C VAL A 72 -7.91 -8.23 -3.91
N LEU A 73 -6.98 -7.37 -3.53
CA LEU A 73 -7.32 -5.98 -3.23
C LEU A 73 -7.87 -5.26 -4.46
N LYS A 74 -7.28 -5.50 -5.63
CA LYS A 74 -7.75 -4.88 -6.87
C LYS A 74 -9.14 -5.37 -7.28
N LYS A 75 -9.47 -6.61 -6.97
CA LYS A 75 -10.82 -7.13 -7.23
C LYS A 75 -11.84 -6.52 -6.29
N MET A 76 -11.44 -6.25 -5.06
CA MET A 76 -12.35 -5.64 -4.07
C MET A 76 -12.56 -4.16 -4.34
N ASP A 77 -11.50 -3.46 -4.79
CA ASP A 77 -11.55 -2.03 -5.08
C ASP A 77 -10.62 -1.74 -6.27
N PRO A 78 -11.16 -1.60 -7.48
CA PRO A 78 -10.32 -1.36 -8.66
C PRO A 78 -9.49 -0.09 -8.61
N TYR A 79 -9.84 0.84 -7.73
CA TYR A 79 -9.13 2.12 -7.62
C TYR A 79 -8.04 2.12 -6.56
N ILE A 80 -7.89 1.03 -5.78
CA ILE A 80 -6.81 0.96 -4.80
C ILE A 80 -5.47 1.01 -5.52
N GLU A 81 -4.56 1.84 -5.05
CA GLU A 81 -3.20 1.86 -5.58
C GLU A 81 -2.29 1.08 -4.66
N VAL A 82 -1.58 0.13 -5.23
CA VAL A 82 -0.73 -0.78 -4.46
C VAL A 82 0.72 -0.53 -4.80
N ILE A 83 1.54 -0.33 -3.78
CA ILE A 83 2.99 -0.21 -3.89
C ILE A 83 3.59 -1.49 -3.33
N ILE A 84 4.46 -2.12 -4.10
CA ILE A 84 5.11 -3.37 -3.68
C ILE A 84 6.47 -3.04 -3.09
N LEU A 85 6.77 -3.58 -1.92
CA LEU A 85 8.11 -3.56 -1.37
C LEU A 85 8.77 -4.90 -1.68
N THR A 86 9.97 -4.86 -2.22
CA THR A 86 10.65 -6.05 -2.70
C THR A 86 12.08 -6.09 -2.17
N GLY A 87 12.59 -7.27 -1.84
CA GLY A 87 13.97 -7.48 -1.49
C GLY A 87 14.84 -7.67 -2.73
N HIS A 88 16.15 -7.80 -2.49
CA HIS A 88 17.09 -8.10 -3.57
C HIS A 88 16.74 -9.39 -4.28
N GLY A 89 16.86 -9.40 -5.59
CA GLY A 89 16.62 -10.58 -6.39
C GLY A 89 15.17 -10.83 -6.74
N SER A 90 14.28 -9.93 -6.37
CA SER A 90 12.84 -10.10 -6.61
C SER A 90 12.27 -9.10 -7.61
N GLU A 91 13.13 -8.40 -8.35
CA GLU A 91 12.69 -7.34 -9.27
C GLU A 91 11.81 -7.88 -10.41
N ARG A 92 12.05 -9.10 -10.88
CA ARG A 92 11.21 -9.72 -11.89
C ARG A 92 9.78 -9.89 -11.39
N ALA A 93 9.64 -10.41 -10.17
CA ALA A 93 8.31 -10.59 -9.58
C ALA A 93 7.63 -9.25 -9.32
N ALA A 94 8.40 -8.23 -8.94
CA ALA A 94 7.86 -6.88 -8.76
C ALA A 94 7.34 -6.30 -10.06
N ARG A 95 8.05 -6.52 -11.17
CA ARG A 95 7.58 -6.08 -12.50
C ARG A 95 6.30 -6.79 -12.91
N GLU A 96 6.19 -8.07 -12.58
CA GLU A 96 4.94 -8.80 -12.78
C GLU A 96 3.79 -8.13 -12.03
N GLY A 97 4.06 -7.67 -10.83
CA GLY A 97 3.07 -6.90 -10.06
C GLY A 97 2.61 -5.64 -10.78
N ILE A 98 3.53 -4.93 -11.42
CA ILE A 98 3.18 -3.75 -12.21
C ILE A 98 2.22 -4.14 -13.35
N GLU A 99 2.50 -5.23 -14.04
CA GLU A 99 1.64 -5.73 -15.12
C GLU A 99 0.25 -6.10 -14.60
N LYS A 100 0.16 -6.49 -13.33
CA LYS A 100 -1.11 -6.84 -12.69
C LYS A 100 -1.81 -5.66 -12.02
N GLY A 101 -1.27 -4.46 -12.14
CA GLY A 101 -1.95 -3.26 -11.70
C GLY A 101 -1.35 -2.56 -10.49
N ALA A 102 -0.17 -2.97 -10.01
CA ALA A 102 0.50 -2.22 -8.96
C ALA A 102 0.91 -0.84 -9.48
N PHE A 103 0.86 0.15 -8.60
CA PHE A 103 1.28 1.51 -8.95
C PHE A 103 2.79 1.58 -9.20
N ASP A 104 3.56 0.97 -8.30
CA ASP A 104 5.01 1.01 -8.37
C ASP A 104 5.58 -0.06 -7.45
N TYR A 105 6.90 -0.25 -7.52
CA TYR A 105 7.59 -1.05 -6.53
C TYR A 105 8.84 -0.33 -6.05
N LEU A 106 9.24 -0.62 -4.81
CA LEU A 106 10.45 -0.06 -4.21
C LEU A 106 11.25 -1.20 -3.62
N THR A 107 12.57 -1.12 -3.73
CA THR A 107 13.47 -2.14 -3.20
C THR A 107 13.84 -1.83 -1.76
N LYS A 108 13.73 -2.81 -0.88
CA LYS A 108 14.20 -2.67 0.51
C LYS A 108 15.72 -2.79 0.55
N PRO A 109 16.39 -2.00 1.39
CA PRO A 109 15.84 -0.92 2.20
C PRO A 109 15.56 0.30 1.33
N CYS A 110 14.40 0.93 1.53
CA CYS A 110 14.10 2.18 0.83
C CYS A 110 14.08 3.32 1.82
N GLY A 111 14.47 4.50 1.35
CA GLY A 111 14.43 5.69 2.21
C GLY A 111 12.99 6.07 2.53
N LEU A 112 12.77 6.56 3.73
CA LEU A 112 11.44 6.97 4.16
C LEU A 112 10.85 8.03 3.24
N GLN A 113 11.66 9.03 2.87
CA GLN A 113 11.16 10.10 2.00
C GLN A 113 10.75 9.57 0.63
N ASN A 114 11.50 8.61 0.09
CA ASN A 114 11.16 8.00 -1.19
C ASN A 114 9.83 7.26 -1.10
N LEU A 115 9.62 6.51 -0.02
CA LEU A 115 8.37 5.80 0.20
C LEU A 115 7.21 6.79 0.35
N VAL A 116 7.38 7.84 1.14
CA VAL A 116 6.35 8.87 1.32
C VAL A 116 5.99 9.54 -0.01
N ASN A 117 7.00 9.87 -0.81
CA ASN A 117 6.75 10.47 -2.14
C ASN A 117 5.92 9.54 -3.02
N THR A 118 6.24 8.25 -3.00
CA THR A 118 5.51 7.26 -3.80
C THR A 118 4.08 7.09 -3.29
N ILE A 119 3.89 7.07 -1.98
CA ILE A 119 2.56 7.00 -1.38
C ILE A 119 1.72 8.23 -1.79
N ASN A 120 2.31 9.42 -1.73
CA ASN A 120 1.62 10.64 -2.14
C ASN A 120 1.21 10.59 -3.62
N ALA A 121 2.11 10.12 -4.48
CA ALA A 121 1.83 10.00 -5.92
C ALA A 121 0.70 8.98 -6.16
N ALA A 122 0.73 7.86 -5.46
CA ALA A 122 -0.31 6.83 -5.59
C ALA A 122 -1.67 7.36 -5.14
N SER A 123 -1.69 8.08 -4.02
CA SER A 123 -2.93 8.67 -3.51
C SER A 123 -3.51 9.69 -4.48
N SER A 124 -2.65 10.49 -5.11
CA SER A 124 -3.09 11.46 -6.11
C SER A 124 -3.69 10.77 -7.33
N LYS A 125 -3.08 9.69 -7.77
CA LYS A 125 -3.60 8.92 -8.90
C LYS A 125 -4.98 8.36 -8.58
N ARG A 126 -5.16 7.80 -7.38
CA ARG A 126 -6.47 7.29 -6.97
C ARG A 126 -7.54 8.39 -7.02
N SER A 127 -7.22 9.56 -6.50
CA SER A 127 -8.16 10.68 -6.48
C SER A 127 -8.58 11.11 -7.89
N GLU A 128 -7.67 11.02 -8.86
CA GLU A 128 -7.97 11.38 -10.25
C GLU A 128 -8.81 10.32 -10.95
N MET A 129 -8.61 9.04 -10.61
CA MET A 129 -9.25 7.92 -11.30
C MET A 129 -10.58 7.54 -10.70
N GLU A 130 -10.77 7.79 -9.42
CA GLU A 130 -12.00 7.41 -8.73
C GLU A 130 -13.15 8.30 -9.19
N PRO A 131 -14.32 7.71 -9.52
CA PRO A 131 -15.47 8.53 -9.91
C PRO A 131 -15.86 9.49 -8.81
N ASN A 132 -16.25 10.69 -9.23
CA ASN A 132 -16.71 11.71 -8.30
C ASN A 132 -18.14 11.38 -7.88
N ASP A 133 -18.33 11.08 -6.60
CA ASP A 133 -19.65 10.75 -6.05
C ASP A 133 -20.44 11.96 -5.60
N SER A 134 -19.84 13.12 -5.62
CA SER A 134 -20.54 14.30 -5.18
C SER A 134 -21.54 14.71 -6.24
N THR A 135 -22.74 14.61 -5.94
CA THR A 135 -23.80 15.01 -6.84
C THR A 135 -24.69 16.03 -6.14
#